data_8bf4f4626dc62778ff58354c77115d39
#
_entry.id   8bf4f4626dc62778ff58354c77115d39
#
_cell.length_a   1.000
_cell.length_b   1.000
_cell.length_c   1.000
_cell.angle_alpha   90.00
_cell.angle_beta   90.00
_cell.angle_gamma   90.00
#
_symmetry.space_group_name_H-M   'P 1'
#
loop_
_entity.id
_entity.type
_entity.pdbx_description
1 polymer ?
#
loop_
_entity_poly.entity_id
_entity_poly.type
_entity_poly.pdbx_seq_one_letter_code
_entity_poly.pdbx_strand_id
1 'polypeptide(L)'
;VKVVFELRNAFPVIQLIKVANLPRSTYYFIKKQWDQPDPDRKWKRRITLIFRRHSGRYGYRRITDVLQAKGYDINKKKVLRIMKALGLQCLVRKKKYRSYEGEVGKAAPNTLDRKFMASKPNQKWVTDVTEFKIAGQKLYLSAMLDLFNREIITYTLHTKPSFDLVETMLLQGVQRLREGDDLLLHSDQGWHYRMPKYRRILKDHHITQSMSRKGNCYDNAVMENFFGIMKSEFLYRETFRNLKEFNLKLEEYMDYYNHLRIKSTLGKKSPVEYRLHTQRMNQKVGVQ
;
A
#
# COMPACT_ATOMS: atom_id res chain seq x y z
N VAL A 1 21.01 -35.42 15.49
CA VAL A 1 20.38 -36.38 14.57
C VAL A 1 20.97 -36.27 13.17
N LYS A 2 21.06 -35.10 12.57
CA LYS A 2 21.57 -34.93 11.20
C LYS A 2 23.02 -35.43 11.06
N VAL A 3 23.92 -35.05 11.95
CA VAL A 3 25.33 -35.52 11.98
C VAL A 3 25.40 -37.04 12.10
N VAL A 4 24.59 -37.63 13.00
CA VAL A 4 24.52 -39.11 13.16
C VAL A 4 24.08 -39.80 11.86
N PHE A 5 23.12 -39.16 11.12
CA PHE A 5 22.67 -39.70 9.85
C PHE A 5 23.74 -39.58 8.75
N GLU A 6 24.50 -38.49 8.72
CA GLU A 6 25.59 -38.29 7.75
C GLU A 6 26.72 -39.29 7.95
N LEU A 7 27.07 -39.56 9.22
CA LEU A 7 28.14 -40.48 9.57
C LEU A 7 27.76 -41.98 9.55
N ARG A 8 26.49 -42.33 9.31
CA ARG A 8 25.99 -43.70 9.38
C ARG A 8 26.64 -44.69 8.40
N ASN A 9 27.24 -44.18 7.34
CA ASN A 9 27.95 -45.02 6.36
C ASN A 9 29.38 -45.37 6.80
N ALA A 10 29.95 -44.57 7.71
CA ALA A 10 31.30 -44.75 8.21
C ALA A 10 31.33 -45.46 9.58
N PHE A 11 30.25 -45.34 10.39
CA PHE A 11 30.19 -45.89 11.76
C PHE A 11 28.80 -46.46 12.04
N PRO A 12 28.73 -47.51 12.90
CA PRO A 12 27.45 -48.09 13.32
C PRO A 12 26.55 -47.06 14.01
N VAL A 13 25.31 -46.94 13.59
CA VAL A 13 24.34 -45.97 14.13
C VAL A 13 24.21 -46.08 15.65
N ILE A 14 24.26 -47.28 16.20
CA ILE A 14 24.17 -47.54 17.66
C ILE A 14 25.30 -46.83 18.42
N GLN A 15 26.52 -46.86 17.89
CA GLN A 15 27.65 -46.17 18.50
C GLN A 15 27.53 -44.67 18.41
N LEU A 16 27.10 -44.15 17.22
CA LEU A 16 26.90 -42.72 16.97
C LEU A 16 25.84 -42.11 17.89
N ILE A 17 24.70 -42.79 18.10
CA ILE A 17 23.65 -42.29 18.99
C ILE A 17 24.08 -42.34 20.46
N LYS A 18 24.90 -43.32 20.86
CA LYS A 18 25.46 -43.41 22.21
C LYS A 18 26.42 -42.24 22.46
N VAL A 19 27.36 -41.99 21.55
CA VAL A 19 28.31 -40.87 21.65
C VAL A 19 27.58 -39.50 21.61
N ALA A 20 26.53 -39.37 20.80
CA ALA A 20 25.72 -38.17 20.74
C ALA A 20 24.74 -38.00 21.92
N ASN A 21 24.74 -38.92 22.89
CA ASN A 21 23.77 -38.96 23.99
C ASN A 21 22.31 -38.78 23.51
N LEU A 22 21.98 -39.47 22.40
CA LEU A 22 20.69 -39.34 21.71
C LEU A 22 19.87 -40.63 21.91
N PRO A 23 18.66 -40.58 22.48
CA PRO A 23 17.78 -41.76 22.58
C PRO A 23 17.51 -42.38 21.19
N ARG A 24 17.59 -43.71 21.11
CA ARG A 24 17.34 -44.45 19.86
C ARG A 24 15.97 -44.15 19.27
N SER A 25 14.93 -44.07 20.08
CA SER A 25 13.58 -43.73 19.68
C SER A 25 13.51 -42.31 18.99
N THR A 26 14.20 -41.34 19.58
CA THR A 26 14.28 -39.98 19.04
C THR A 26 14.99 -39.96 17.67
N TYR A 27 16.08 -40.72 17.50
CA TYR A 27 16.77 -40.82 16.22
C TYR A 27 15.84 -41.36 15.10
N TYR A 28 15.21 -42.52 15.33
CA TYR A 28 14.35 -43.13 14.34
C TYR A 28 13.04 -42.38 14.11
N PHE A 29 12.49 -41.74 15.16
CA PHE A 29 11.35 -40.87 15.02
C PHE A 29 11.64 -39.68 14.07
N ILE A 30 12.76 -38.99 14.29
CA ILE A 30 13.15 -37.84 13.43
C ILE A 30 13.51 -38.31 12.03
N LYS A 31 14.24 -39.47 11.89
CA LYS A 31 14.54 -40.06 10.58
C LYS A 31 13.25 -40.35 9.78
N LYS A 32 12.26 -40.98 10.43
CA LYS A 32 10.95 -41.24 9.80
C LYS A 32 10.25 -39.99 9.33
N GLN A 33 10.41 -38.88 10.06
CA GLN A 33 9.84 -37.58 9.62
C GLN A 33 10.56 -37.02 8.38
N TRP A 34 11.85 -37.26 8.17
CA TRP A 34 12.57 -36.83 6.98
C TRP A 34 12.13 -37.57 5.72
N ASP A 35 11.72 -38.81 5.82
CA ASP A 35 11.23 -39.62 4.71
C ASP A 35 9.77 -39.28 4.35
N GLN A 36 9.07 -38.50 5.17
CA GLN A 36 7.71 -38.08 4.88
C GLN A 36 7.67 -36.83 4.00
N PRO A 37 6.73 -36.76 3.05
CA PRO A 37 6.56 -35.56 2.24
C PRO A 37 6.20 -34.37 3.13
N ASP A 38 6.82 -33.24 2.89
CA ASP A 38 6.59 -31.99 3.64
C ASP A 38 5.08 -31.65 3.65
N PRO A 39 4.41 -31.69 4.81
CA PRO A 39 2.97 -31.43 4.92
C PRO A 39 2.60 -29.99 4.54
N ASP A 40 3.58 -29.10 4.55
CA ASP A 40 3.40 -27.69 4.16
C ASP A 40 3.76 -27.40 2.70
N ARG A 41 4.17 -28.39 1.89
CA ARG A 41 4.62 -28.20 0.50
C ARG A 41 3.62 -27.40 -0.33
N LYS A 42 2.31 -27.72 -0.26
CA LYS A 42 1.26 -26.98 -0.95
C LYS A 42 1.17 -25.53 -0.50
N TRP A 43 1.28 -25.30 0.81
CA TRP A 43 1.22 -23.97 1.41
C TRP A 43 2.45 -23.13 1.08
N LYS A 44 3.64 -23.71 1.15
CA LYS A 44 4.90 -23.06 0.76
C LYS A 44 4.80 -22.55 -0.68
N ARG A 45 4.34 -23.37 -1.61
CA ARG A 45 4.15 -22.98 -3.02
C ARG A 45 3.15 -21.83 -3.17
N ARG A 46 1.97 -21.93 -2.55
CA ARG A 46 0.92 -20.90 -2.63
C ARG A 46 1.36 -19.56 -2.03
N ILE A 47 1.96 -19.61 -0.85
CA ILE A 47 2.45 -18.42 -0.14
C ILE A 47 3.54 -17.73 -0.97
N THR A 48 4.50 -18.49 -1.50
CA THR A 48 5.58 -17.96 -2.36
C THR A 48 5.00 -17.30 -3.62
N LEU A 49 4.02 -17.95 -4.26
CA LEU A 49 3.37 -17.39 -5.46
C LEU A 49 2.68 -16.05 -5.18
N ILE A 50 1.90 -15.96 -4.09
CA ILE A 50 1.24 -14.71 -3.69
C ILE A 50 2.29 -13.66 -3.34
N PHE A 51 3.32 -14.00 -2.57
CA PHE A 51 4.39 -13.09 -2.19
C PHE A 51 5.11 -12.50 -3.41
N ARG A 52 5.45 -13.33 -4.40
CA ARG A 52 6.10 -12.91 -5.65
C ARG A 52 5.16 -12.08 -6.53
N ARG A 53 3.89 -12.48 -6.68
CA ARG A 53 2.88 -11.73 -7.44
C ARG A 53 2.72 -10.28 -6.95
N HIS A 54 2.88 -10.06 -5.66
CA HIS A 54 2.83 -8.73 -5.05
C HIS A 54 4.23 -8.15 -4.79
N SER A 55 5.26 -8.67 -5.46
CA SER A 55 6.65 -8.18 -5.39
C SER A 55 7.16 -8.04 -3.95
N GLY A 56 6.83 -8.97 -3.05
CA GLY A 56 7.24 -8.91 -1.65
C GLY A 56 6.56 -7.84 -0.78
N ARG A 57 5.57 -7.13 -1.31
CA ARG A 57 4.84 -6.07 -0.59
C ARG A 57 3.85 -6.61 0.44
N TYR A 58 3.47 -7.90 0.36
CA TYR A 58 2.51 -8.52 1.26
C TYR A 58 3.17 -9.26 2.41
N GLY A 59 2.80 -8.88 3.64
CA GLY A 59 3.10 -9.64 4.85
C GLY A 59 2.08 -10.76 5.09
N TYR A 60 2.33 -11.56 6.12
CA TYR A 60 1.51 -12.74 6.44
C TYR A 60 0.01 -12.44 6.56
N ARG A 61 -0.39 -11.26 7.06
CA ARG A 61 -1.81 -10.90 7.20
C ARG A 61 -2.50 -10.83 5.85
N ARG A 62 -1.96 -10.06 4.88
CA ARG A 62 -2.52 -9.93 3.53
C ARG A 62 -2.45 -11.25 2.75
N ILE A 63 -1.37 -12.03 2.90
CA ILE A 63 -1.28 -13.35 2.27
C ILE A 63 -2.36 -14.28 2.82
N THR A 64 -2.64 -14.25 4.13
CA THR A 64 -3.74 -15.00 4.73
C THR A 64 -5.08 -14.56 4.14
N ASP A 65 -5.32 -13.24 4.06
CA ASP A 65 -6.55 -12.68 3.50
C ASP A 65 -6.79 -13.13 2.05
N VAL A 66 -5.74 -13.14 1.22
CA VAL A 66 -5.83 -13.63 -0.17
C VAL A 66 -6.12 -15.13 -0.23
N LEU A 67 -5.52 -15.94 0.64
CA LEU A 67 -5.77 -17.38 0.69
C LEU A 67 -7.21 -17.67 1.15
N GLN A 68 -7.68 -16.98 2.18
CA GLN A 68 -9.06 -17.13 2.68
C GLN A 68 -10.10 -16.67 1.66
N ALA A 69 -9.85 -15.59 0.92
CA ALA A 69 -10.72 -15.13 -0.17
C ALA A 69 -10.82 -16.15 -1.31
N LYS A 70 -9.81 -17.05 -1.46
CA LYS A 70 -9.83 -18.18 -2.39
C LYS A 70 -10.44 -19.46 -1.81
N GLY A 71 -11.09 -19.38 -0.64
CA GLY A 71 -11.74 -20.51 0.00
C GLY A 71 -10.80 -21.45 0.78
N TYR A 72 -9.55 -21.07 1.03
CA TYR A 72 -8.65 -21.90 1.81
C TYR A 72 -8.78 -21.61 3.31
N ASP A 73 -9.06 -22.65 4.09
CA ASP A 73 -8.99 -22.56 5.55
C ASP A 73 -7.53 -22.62 6.02
N ILE A 74 -6.99 -21.46 6.37
CA ILE A 74 -5.62 -21.32 6.86
C ILE A 74 -5.54 -20.21 7.92
N ASN A 75 -4.88 -20.53 9.02
CA ASN A 75 -4.64 -19.58 10.10
C ASN A 75 -3.42 -18.69 9.81
N LYS A 76 -3.51 -17.41 10.18
CA LYS A 76 -2.42 -16.41 10.05
C LYS A 76 -1.12 -16.83 10.74
N LYS A 77 -1.19 -17.58 11.87
CA LYS A 77 0.01 -18.10 12.55
C LYS A 77 0.75 -19.12 11.68
N LYS A 78 0.03 -20.00 10.97
CA LYS A 78 0.61 -20.97 10.03
C LYS A 78 1.29 -20.26 8.86
N VAL A 79 0.64 -19.24 8.26
CA VAL A 79 1.24 -18.44 7.18
C VAL A 79 2.52 -17.75 7.66
N LEU A 80 2.49 -17.13 8.84
CA LEU A 80 3.69 -16.48 9.42
C LEU A 80 4.83 -17.46 9.63
N ARG A 81 4.55 -18.65 10.18
CA ARG A 81 5.56 -19.71 10.40
C ARG A 81 6.19 -20.13 9.07
N ILE A 82 5.38 -20.38 8.05
CA ILE A 82 5.86 -20.78 6.72
C ILE A 82 6.67 -19.67 6.06
N MET A 83 6.22 -18.42 6.13
CA MET A 83 6.99 -17.28 5.60
C MET A 83 8.36 -17.15 6.26
N LYS A 84 8.43 -17.30 7.60
CA LYS A 84 9.70 -17.32 8.33
C LYS A 84 10.61 -18.46 7.87
N ALA A 85 10.08 -19.67 7.74
CA ALA A 85 10.82 -20.84 7.27
C ALA A 85 11.36 -20.69 5.84
N LEU A 86 10.68 -19.90 5.00
CA LEU A 86 11.09 -19.59 3.62
C LEU A 86 11.95 -18.32 3.51
N GLY A 87 12.25 -17.62 4.62
CA GLY A 87 12.97 -16.35 4.60
C GLY A 87 12.18 -15.20 3.93
N LEU A 88 10.86 -15.33 3.78
CA LEU A 88 10.03 -14.33 3.13
C LEU A 88 9.70 -13.20 4.11
N GLN A 89 10.32 -12.04 3.91
CA GLN A 89 10.10 -10.84 4.73
C GLN A 89 9.37 -9.77 3.92
N CYS A 90 8.26 -9.27 4.49
CA CYS A 90 7.57 -8.12 3.95
C CYS A 90 8.33 -6.83 4.28
N LEU A 91 8.31 -5.90 3.36
CA LEU A 91 8.85 -4.57 3.57
C LEU A 91 8.03 -3.81 4.59
N VAL A 92 8.70 -3.34 5.62
CA VAL A 92 8.12 -2.52 6.68
C VAL A 92 8.60 -1.08 6.51
N ARG A 93 7.71 -0.12 6.70
CA ARG A 93 8.03 1.31 6.71
C ARG A 93 9.03 1.60 7.83
N LYS A 94 10.25 2.06 7.48
CA LYS A 94 11.33 2.29 8.46
C LYS A 94 11.33 3.68 9.10
N LYS A 95 10.66 4.68 8.50
CA LYS A 95 10.66 6.07 9.00
C LYS A 95 9.25 6.66 8.99
N LYS A 96 8.95 7.47 10.01
CA LYS A 96 7.78 8.36 10.00
C LYS A 96 8.07 9.53 9.05
N TYR A 97 7.07 9.92 8.27
CA TYR A 97 7.11 11.13 7.46
C TYR A 97 7.15 12.35 8.39
N ARG A 98 7.91 13.39 8.00
CA ARG A 98 7.86 14.72 8.61
C ARG A 98 7.42 15.69 7.51
N SER A 99 6.37 16.44 7.75
CA SER A 99 5.92 17.52 6.88
C SER A 99 6.82 18.74 7.00
N TYR A 100 6.86 19.53 5.94
CA TYR A 100 7.59 20.79 5.87
C TYR A 100 6.75 21.92 6.49
N GLU A 101 7.36 22.77 7.32
CA GLU A 101 6.75 23.98 7.86
C GLU A 101 7.02 25.15 6.89
N GLY A 102 6.01 25.64 6.22
CA GLY A 102 6.09 26.74 5.26
C GLY A 102 5.32 27.99 5.72
N GLU A 103 5.65 29.17 5.13
CA GLU A 103 5.14 30.49 5.47
C GLU A 103 3.70 30.79 5.04
N VAL A 104 3.15 31.89 5.54
CA VAL A 104 1.74 32.21 5.73
C VAL A 104 1.14 33.06 4.62
N GLY A 105 -0.03 32.67 4.12
CA GLY A 105 -1.01 33.50 3.40
C GLY A 105 -2.42 33.14 3.88
N LYS A 106 -3.46 33.83 3.41
CA LYS A 106 -4.86 33.53 3.77
C LYS A 106 -5.23 32.09 3.37
N ALA A 107 -5.43 31.22 4.37
CA ALA A 107 -5.85 29.84 4.19
C ALA A 107 -7.37 29.74 4.22
N ALA A 108 -7.93 28.75 3.50
CA ALA A 108 -9.34 28.38 3.64
C ALA A 108 -9.58 27.70 5.01
N PRO A 109 -10.81 27.69 5.54
CA PRO A 109 -11.13 27.03 6.79
C PRO A 109 -10.93 25.51 6.70
N ASN A 110 -10.63 24.89 7.85
CA ASN A 110 -10.54 23.42 7.94
C ASN A 110 -11.94 22.80 8.08
N THR A 111 -12.65 22.69 6.96
CA THR A 111 -14.00 22.09 6.90
C THR A 111 -13.96 20.57 7.03
N LEU A 112 -12.87 19.92 6.62
CA LEU A 112 -12.70 18.45 6.76
C LEU A 112 -12.68 18.03 8.23
N ASP A 113 -12.02 18.83 9.09
CA ASP A 113 -11.92 18.62 10.53
C ASP A 113 -11.62 17.17 10.93
N ARG A 114 -10.65 16.54 10.28
CA ARG A 114 -10.24 15.12 10.45
C ARG A 114 -11.36 14.08 10.24
N LYS A 115 -12.50 14.46 9.68
CA LYS A 115 -13.58 13.54 9.33
C LYS A 115 -13.25 12.81 8.02
N PHE A 116 -12.20 11.95 8.08
CA PHE A 116 -11.64 11.22 6.92
C PHE A 116 -12.50 10.08 6.40
N MET A 117 -13.74 9.99 6.80
CA MET A 117 -14.71 9.05 6.24
C MET A 117 -15.62 9.78 5.25
N ALA A 118 -15.89 9.13 4.13
CA ALA A 118 -16.87 9.54 3.14
C ALA A 118 -17.88 8.40 2.93
N SER A 119 -19.13 8.74 2.68
CA SER A 119 -20.22 7.77 2.50
C SER A 119 -20.38 7.32 1.04
N LYS A 120 -19.93 8.16 0.09
CA LYS A 120 -19.98 7.89 -1.36
C LYS A 120 -18.70 8.36 -2.04
N PRO A 121 -18.37 7.81 -3.23
CA PRO A 121 -17.29 8.33 -4.07
C PRO A 121 -17.49 9.82 -4.39
N ASN A 122 -16.40 10.54 -4.62
CA ASN A 122 -16.37 11.96 -4.99
C ASN A 122 -16.96 12.92 -3.95
N GLN A 123 -17.17 12.48 -2.71
CA GLN A 123 -17.65 13.34 -1.63
C GLN A 123 -16.53 14.13 -0.98
N LYS A 124 -15.39 13.49 -0.75
CA LYS A 124 -14.22 14.10 -0.11
C LYS A 124 -12.94 13.59 -0.75
N TRP A 125 -12.17 14.50 -1.29
CA TRP A 125 -10.83 14.21 -1.77
C TRP A 125 -9.77 14.91 -0.93
N VAL A 126 -8.60 14.34 -0.88
CA VAL A 126 -7.41 14.94 -0.25
C VAL A 126 -6.29 15.00 -1.27
N THR A 127 -5.49 16.07 -1.21
CA THR A 127 -4.35 16.27 -2.12
C THR A 127 -3.13 16.75 -1.35
N ASP A 128 -1.95 16.45 -1.90
CA ASP A 128 -0.68 16.91 -1.35
C ASP A 128 0.42 16.76 -2.43
N VAL A 129 1.55 17.42 -2.20
CA VAL A 129 2.74 17.35 -3.03
C VAL A 129 3.87 16.72 -2.24
N THR A 130 4.60 15.77 -2.86
CA THR A 130 5.80 15.20 -2.27
C THR A 130 7.00 15.33 -3.19
N GLU A 131 8.18 15.59 -2.59
CA GLU A 131 9.46 15.64 -3.29
C GLU A 131 10.22 14.32 -3.12
N PHE A 132 10.96 13.93 -4.15
CA PHE A 132 11.96 12.87 -4.09
C PHE A 132 13.06 13.09 -5.14
N LYS A 133 14.18 12.37 -5.00
CA LYS A 133 15.33 12.48 -5.89
C LYS A 133 15.52 11.19 -6.69
N ILE A 134 15.51 11.28 -8.02
CA ILE A 134 15.67 10.16 -8.96
C ILE A 134 16.81 10.46 -9.92
N ALA A 135 17.74 9.54 -10.07
CA ALA A 135 18.91 9.70 -10.95
C ALA A 135 19.59 11.09 -10.82
N GLY A 136 19.74 11.57 -9.58
CA GLY A 136 20.35 12.87 -9.29
C GLY A 136 19.42 14.08 -9.41
N GLN A 137 18.24 13.97 -10.01
CA GLN A 137 17.31 15.07 -10.24
C GLN A 137 16.18 15.07 -9.20
N LYS A 138 15.72 16.26 -8.80
CA LYS A 138 14.54 16.44 -7.98
C LYS A 138 13.28 16.26 -8.81
N LEU A 139 12.32 15.55 -8.25
CA LEU A 139 10.99 15.36 -8.83
C LEU A 139 9.94 15.67 -7.77
N TYR A 140 8.83 16.23 -8.23
CA TYR A 140 7.67 16.59 -7.44
C TYR A 140 6.45 15.84 -7.95
N LEU A 141 5.81 15.10 -7.07
CA LEU A 141 4.57 14.38 -7.36
C LEU A 141 3.42 15.05 -6.63
N SER A 142 2.46 15.57 -7.38
CA SER A 142 1.15 15.97 -6.87
C SER A 142 0.18 14.82 -7.06
N ALA A 143 -0.58 14.47 -6.03
CA ALA A 143 -1.56 13.38 -6.12
C ALA A 143 -2.87 13.73 -5.40
N MET A 144 -3.96 13.17 -5.87
CA MET A 144 -5.30 13.33 -5.34
C MET A 144 -5.90 11.98 -5.00
N LEU A 145 -6.49 11.85 -3.81
CA LEU A 145 -7.00 10.60 -3.27
C LEU A 145 -8.44 10.78 -2.79
N ASP A 146 -9.33 9.86 -3.17
CA ASP A 146 -10.70 9.80 -2.65
C ASP A 146 -10.73 9.16 -1.26
N LEU A 147 -11.33 9.86 -0.29
CA LEU A 147 -11.45 9.38 1.08
C LEU A 147 -12.44 8.22 1.23
N PHE A 148 -13.36 8.01 0.29
CA PHE A 148 -14.33 6.91 0.32
C PHE A 148 -13.64 5.55 0.23
N ASN A 149 -12.84 5.35 -0.81
CA ASN A 149 -12.23 4.06 -1.12
C ASN A 149 -10.70 4.10 -1.13
N ARG A 150 -10.08 5.25 -0.84
CA ARG A 150 -8.62 5.44 -0.86
C ARG A 150 -8.00 5.25 -2.25
N GLU A 151 -8.77 5.45 -3.31
CA GLU A 151 -8.33 5.41 -4.69
C GLU A 151 -7.51 6.67 -5.02
N ILE A 152 -6.41 6.51 -5.75
CA ILE A 152 -5.72 7.64 -6.35
C ILE A 152 -6.52 8.02 -7.59
N ILE A 153 -7.13 9.21 -7.55
CA ILE A 153 -7.98 9.74 -8.61
C ILE A 153 -7.13 10.17 -9.80
N THR A 154 -6.10 10.93 -9.51
CA THR A 154 -5.13 11.43 -10.49
C THR A 154 -3.82 11.80 -9.81
N TYR A 155 -2.77 11.94 -10.60
CA TYR A 155 -1.48 12.45 -10.16
C TYR A 155 -0.73 13.07 -11.34
N THR A 156 0.18 13.98 -11.03
CA THR A 156 1.10 14.60 -11.99
C THR A 156 2.51 14.61 -11.43
N LEU A 157 3.49 14.58 -12.33
CA LEU A 157 4.90 14.56 -11.99
C LEU A 157 5.62 15.70 -12.74
N HIS A 158 6.43 16.47 -12.02
CA HIS A 158 7.20 17.58 -12.56
C HIS A 158 8.61 17.64 -11.98
N THR A 159 9.56 18.24 -12.71
CA THR A 159 10.91 18.49 -12.21
C THR A 159 11.03 19.77 -11.38
N LYS A 160 10.00 20.60 -11.39
CA LYS A 160 9.90 21.86 -10.64
C LYS A 160 8.60 21.89 -9.82
N PRO A 161 8.60 22.47 -8.62
CA PRO A 161 7.38 22.67 -7.83
C PRO A 161 6.59 23.88 -8.35
N SER A 162 6.22 23.86 -9.65
CA SER A 162 5.44 24.92 -10.29
C SER A 162 3.95 24.78 -10.00
N PHE A 163 3.19 25.85 -10.24
CA PHE A 163 1.73 25.79 -10.12
C PHE A 163 1.12 24.80 -11.11
N ASP A 164 1.69 24.67 -12.32
CA ASP A 164 1.24 23.74 -13.36
C ASP A 164 1.16 22.29 -12.87
N LEU A 165 2.07 21.89 -11.95
CA LEU A 165 2.05 20.56 -11.31
C LEU A 165 0.68 20.30 -10.64
N VAL A 166 0.17 21.26 -9.89
CA VAL A 166 -1.09 21.11 -9.13
C VAL A 166 -2.28 21.44 -10.00
N GLU A 167 -2.18 22.41 -10.91
CA GLU A 167 -3.25 22.77 -11.85
C GLU A 167 -3.60 21.60 -12.77
N THR A 168 -2.61 21.01 -13.42
CA THR A 168 -2.82 19.85 -14.32
C THR A 168 -3.47 18.70 -13.58
N MET A 169 -2.99 18.38 -12.37
CA MET A 169 -3.58 17.34 -11.53
C MET A 169 -5.03 17.65 -11.18
N LEU A 170 -5.34 18.91 -10.80
CA LEU A 170 -6.70 19.33 -10.47
C LEU A 170 -7.65 19.21 -11.67
N LEU A 171 -7.26 19.73 -12.84
CA LEU A 171 -8.07 19.68 -14.05
C LEU A 171 -8.34 18.24 -14.51
N GLN A 172 -7.37 17.34 -14.41
CA GLN A 172 -7.59 15.91 -14.67
C GLN A 172 -8.54 15.27 -13.64
N GLY A 173 -8.44 15.66 -12.37
CA GLY A 173 -9.33 15.18 -11.33
C GLY A 173 -10.77 15.59 -11.54
N VAL A 174 -10.99 16.85 -11.89
CA VAL A 174 -12.34 17.41 -12.14
C VAL A 174 -13.08 16.63 -13.22
N GLN A 175 -12.39 16.10 -14.24
CA GLN A 175 -13.01 15.26 -15.28
C GLN A 175 -13.66 13.97 -14.75
N ARG A 176 -13.36 13.57 -13.53
CA ARG A 176 -13.98 12.42 -12.85
C ARG A 176 -15.30 12.75 -12.15
N LEU A 177 -15.59 14.04 -11.96
CA LEU A 177 -16.81 14.48 -11.31
C LEU A 177 -17.99 14.35 -12.27
N ARG A 178 -19.14 14.06 -11.70
CA ARG A 178 -20.42 13.97 -12.40
C ARG A 178 -21.31 15.13 -11.95
N GLU A 179 -22.31 15.45 -12.75
CA GLU A 179 -23.35 16.37 -12.34
C GLU A 179 -23.99 15.91 -11.01
N GLY A 180 -24.11 16.82 -10.04
CA GLY A 180 -24.62 16.52 -8.68
C GLY A 180 -23.59 15.97 -7.70
N ASP A 181 -22.31 15.83 -8.07
CA ASP A 181 -21.24 15.56 -7.10
C ASP A 181 -20.95 16.84 -6.29
N ASP A 182 -21.07 16.76 -4.96
CA ASP A 182 -20.71 17.82 -4.00
C ASP A 182 -19.36 17.45 -3.36
N LEU A 183 -18.29 17.94 -3.97
CA LEU A 183 -16.93 17.59 -3.58
C LEU A 183 -16.34 18.59 -2.59
N LEU A 184 -15.84 18.06 -1.47
CA LEU A 184 -14.90 18.75 -0.58
C LEU A 184 -13.48 18.33 -0.91
N LEU A 185 -12.62 19.27 -1.34
CA LEU A 185 -11.21 19.03 -1.63
C LEU A 185 -10.34 19.63 -0.52
N HIS A 186 -9.62 18.77 0.19
CA HIS A 186 -8.75 19.17 1.30
C HIS A 186 -7.28 19.06 0.93
N SER A 187 -6.50 20.07 1.33
CA SER A 187 -5.05 20.14 1.16
C SER A 187 -4.36 20.65 2.43
N ASP A 188 -3.04 20.58 2.45
CA ASP A 188 -2.25 21.40 3.36
C ASP A 188 -2.33 22.91 2.99
N GLN A 189 -1.55 23.75 3.69
CA GLN A 189 -1.47 25.19 3.40
C GLN A 189 -0.39 25.53 2.37
N GLY A 190 0.03 24.59 1.51
CA GLY A 190 0.98 24.83 0.44
C GLY A 190 0.59 26.01 -0.44
N TRP A 191 1.58 26.80 -0.90
CA TRP A 191 1.33 28.03 -1.66
C TRP A 191 0.52 27.78 -2.95
N HIS A 192 0.67 26.62 -3.58
CA HIS A 192 -0.07 26.22 -4.80
C HIS A 192 -1.59 26.28 -4.58
N TYR A 193 -2.06 25.78 -3.44
CA TYR A 193 -3.49 25.70 -3.10
C TYR A 193 -4.09 27.03 -2.69
N ARG A 194 -3.26 28.06 -2.47
CA ARG A 194 -3.66 29.43 -2.12
C ARG A 194 -3.69 30.37 -3.32
N MET A 195 -3.22 29.92 -4.49
CA MET A 195 -3.21 30.72 -5.72
C MET A 195 -4.62 31.11 -6.15
N PRO A 196 -4.85 32.36 -6.61
CA PRO A 196 -6.16 32.80 -7.09
C PRO A 196 -6.71 31.91 -8.20
N LYS A 197 -5.83 31.47 -9.12
CA LYS A 197 -6.21 30.58 -10.24
C LYS A 197 -6.72 29.22 -9.71
N TYR A 198 -6.09 28.63 -8.67
CA TYR A 198 -6.56 27.41 -8.04
C TYR A 198 -7.97 27.56 -7.47
N ARG A 199 -8.19 28.63 -6.70
CA ARG A 199 -9.51 28.91 -6.10
C ARG A 199 -10.57 29.15 -7.16
N ARG A 200 -10.23 29.82 -8.29
CA ARG A 200 -11.14 30.04 -9.41
C ARG A 200 -11.57 28.71 -10.00
N ILE A 201 -10.64 27.78 -10.29
CA ILE A 201 -10.97 26.45 -10.80
C ILE A 201 -11.92 25.72 -9.85
N LEU A 202 -11.65 25.73 -8.54
CA LEU A 202 -12.54 25.10 -7.56
C LEU A 202 -13.95 25.70 -7.60
N LYS A 203 -14.05 27.03 -7.66
CA LYS A 203 -15.34 27.75 -7.73
C LYS A 203 -16.10 27.41 -8.99
N ASP A 204 -15.44 27.43 -10.16
CA ASP A 204 -16.02 27.15 -11.46
C ASP A 204 -16.58 25.72 -11.55
N HIS A 205 -16.04 24.79 -10.75
CA HIS A 205 -16.49 23.40 -10.65
C HIS A 205 -17.29 23.07 -9.37
N HIS A 206 -17.76 24.08 -8.63
CA HIS A 206 -18.55 23.91 -7.39
C HIS A 206 -17.87 23.06 -6.31
N ILE A 207 -16.52 23.10 -6.24
CA ILE A 207 -15.73 22.32 -5.27
C ILE A 207 -15.48 23.15 -4.02
N THR A 208 -15.87 22.61 -2.88
CA THR A 208 -15.60 23.24 -1.57
C THR A 208 -14.14 23.04 -1.18
N GLN A 209 -13.39 24.14 -0.99
CA GLN A 209 -12.02 24.10 -0.52
C GLN A 209 -11.94 23.93 1.00
N SER A 210 -11.08 23.03 1.45
CA SER A 210 -10.71 22.87 2.86
C SER A 210 -9.20 22.80 3.00
N MET A 211 -8.65 23.40 4.05
CA MET A 211 -7.20 23.41 4.30
C MET A 211 -6.88 22.99 5.73
N SER A 212 -5.76 22.28 5.89
CA SER A 212 -5.21 21.92 7.21
C SER A 212 -4.97 23.14 8.07
N ARG A 213 -5.05 23.00 9.37
CA ARG A 213 -4.59 24.01 10.32
C ARG A 213 -3.07 24.18 10.20
N LYS A 214 -2.57 25.39 10.46
CA LYS A 214 -1.14 25.70 10.37
C LYS A 214 -0.32 24.76 11.26
N GLY A 215 0.72 24.17 10.68
CA GLY A 215 1.65 23.27 11.42
C GLY A 215 1.03 21.94 11.87
N ASN A 216 -0.19 21.60 11.44
CA ASN A 216 -0.88 20.39 11.89
C ASN A 216 -0.89 19.30 10.80
N CYS A 217 0.14 18.46 10.81
CA CYS A 217 0.28 17.34 9.88
C CYS A 217 -0.84 16.29 10.01
N TYR A 218 -1.52 16.19 11.14
CA TYR A 218 -2.61 15.23 11.32
C TYR A 218 -3.84 15.55 10.46
N ASP A 219 -3.99 16.79 10.02
CA ASP A 219 -5.14 17.19 9.21
C ASP A 219 -5.05 16.65 7.77
N ASN A 220 -3.84 16.29 7.28
CA ASN A 220 -3.63 15.62 5.97
C ASN A 220 -3.01 14.21 6.09
N ALA A 221 -3.21 13.55 7.24
CA ALA A 221 -2.58 12.27 7.56
C ALA A 221 -2.83 11.15 6.53
N VAL A 222 -3.91 11.21 5.76
CA VAL A 222 -4.25 10.21 4.75
C VAL A 222 -3.30 10.28 3.56
N MET A 223 -2.99 11.50 3.07
CA MET A 223 -2.02 11.68 1.98
C MET A 223 -0.60 11.36 2.45
N GLU A 224 -0.23 11.80 3.66
CA GLU A 224 1.06 11.44 4.26
C GLU A 224 1.23 9.91 4.36
N ASN A 225 0.19 9.21 4.77
CA ASN A 225 0.21 7.74 4.82
C ASN A 225 0.36 7.13 3.43
N PHE A 226 -0.36 7.64 2.42
CA PHE A 226 -0.22 7.19 1.03
C PHE A 226 1.21 7.36 0.53
N PHE A 227 1.79 8.56 0.64
CA PHE A 227 3.17 8.80 0.21
C PHE A 227 4.19 7.95 0.98
N GLY A 228 3.98 7.74 2.26
CA GLY A 228 4.83 6.85 3.04
C GLY A 228 4.76 5.39 2.59
N ILE A 229 3.58 4.91 2.19
CA ILE A 229 3.38 3.57 1.61
C ILE A 229 4.06 3.50 0.24
N MET A 230 3.81 4.47 -0.65
CA MET A 230 4.41 4.53 -1.97
C MET A 230 5.95 4.55 -1.89
N LYS A 231 6.52 5.40 -1.04
CA LYS A 231 7.98 5.47 -0.84
C LYS A 231 8.55 4.14 -0.35
N SER A 232 7.87 3.44 0.56
CA SER A 232 8.36 2.17 1.11
C SER A 232 8.12 0.96 0.20
N GLU A 233 7.02 0.92 -0.54
CA GLU A 233 6.64 -0.22 -1.40
C GLU A 233 7.17 -0.10 -2.83
N PHE A 234 7.58 1.11 -3.26
CA PHE A 234 8.05 1.40 -4.60
C PHE A 234 9.41 2.12 -4.61
N LEU A 235 9.46 3.37 -4.13
CA LEU A 235 10.61 4.26 -4.33
C LEU A 235 11.92 3.72 -3.73
N TYR A 236 11.89 3.19 -2.50
CA TYR A 236 13.09 2.74 -1.79
C TYR A 236 13.53 1.31 -2.12
N ARG A 237 12.84 0.67 -3.06
CA ARG A 237 13.11 -0.72 -3.44
C ARG A 237 13.85 -0.86 -4.74
N GLU A 238 13.78 0.14 -5.58
CA GLU A 238 14.28 0.09 -6.93
C GLU A 238 15.28 1.21 -7.17
N THR A 239 16.24 0.95 -8.01
CA THR A 239 17.11 1.97 -8.60
C THR A 239 16.60 2.25 -10.00
N PHE A 240 16.47 3.53 -10.35
CA PHE A 240 15.96 3.96 -11.63
C PHE A 240 17.12 4.56 -12.45
N ARG A 241 17.29 4.08 -13.67
CA ARG A 241 18.37 4.54 -14.57
C ARG A 241 18.13 5.96 -15.08
N ASN A 242 16.85 6.30 -15.30
CA ASN A 242 16.44 7.59 -15.84
C ASN A 242 14.98 7.89 -15.48
N LEU A 243 14.51 9.10 -15.80
CA LEU A 243 13.15 9.55 -15.53
C LEU A 243 12.09 8.76 -16.32
N LYS A 244 12.41 8.32 -17.55
CA LYS A 244 11.46 7.55 -18.37
C LYS A 244 11.14 6.21 -17.73
N GLU A 245 12.15 5.49 -17.27
CA GLU A 245 11.96 4.23 -16.53
C GLU A 245 11.19 4.45 -15.23
N PHE A 246 11.54 5.52 -14.49
CA PHE A 246 10.81 5.87 -13.27
C PHE A 246 9.33 6.14 -13.54
N ASN A 247 8.97 6.92 -14.56
CA ASN A 247 7.59 7.24 -14.90
C ASN A 247 6.79 5.99 -15.22
N LEU A 248 7.32 5.11 -16.08
CA LEU A 248 6.66 3.85 -16.43
C LEU A 248 6.38 3.00 -15.18
N LYS A 249 7.38 2.83 -14.34
CA LYS A 249 7.22 2.06 -13.10
C LYS A 249 6.32 2.72 -12.07
N LEU A 250 6.25 4.05 -12.05
CA LEU A 250 5.31 4.78 -11.21
C LEU A 250 3.86 4.53 -11.67
N GLU A 251 3.60 4.55 -12.98
CA GLU A 251 2.29 4.21 -13.55
C GLU A 251 1.87 2.79 -13.18
N GLU A 252 2.77 1.81 -13.36
CA GLU A 252 2.54 0.43 -12.94
C GLU A 252 2.24 0.31 -11.42
N TYR A 253 2.94 1.11 -10.60
CA TYR A 253 2.69 1.12 -9.16
C TYR A 253 1.34 1.75 -8.81
N MET A 254 0.94 2.84 -9.45
CA MET A 254 -0.36 3.49 -9.22
C MET A 254 -1.52 2.58 -9.63
N ASP A 255 -1.38 1.90 -10.78
CA ASP A 255 -2.33 0.87 -11.21
C ASP A 255 -2.42 -0.27 -10.19
N TYR A 256 -1.27 -0.82 -9.79
CA TYR A 256 -1.20 -1.83 -8.74
C TYR A 256 -1.87 -1.39 -7.43
N TYR A 257 -1.61 -0.14 -6.99
CA TYR A 257 -2.19 0.40 -5.77
C TYR A 257 -3.72 0.48 -5.84
N ASN A 258 -4.25 0.95 -6.96
CA ASN A 258 -5.69 1.13 -7.17
C ASN A 258 -6.42 -0.21 -7.39
N HIS A 259 -5.85 -1.13 -8.18
CA HIS A 259 -6.58 -2.31 -8.66
C HIS A 259 -6.22 -3.62 -7.94
N LEU A 260 -5.00 -3.75 -7.40
CA LEU A 260 -4.52 -5.03 -6.88
C LEU A 260 -4.17 -5.01 -5.37
N ARG A 261 -3.85 -3.83 -4.83
CA ARG A 261 -3.39 -3.70 -3.46
C ARG A 261 -4.56 -3.72 -2.47
N ILE A 262 -4.81 -4.86 -1.83
CA ILE A 262 -5.88 -4.99 -0.83
C ILE A 262 -5.59 -4.18 0.44
N LYS A 263 -6.65 -3.68 1.07
CA LYS A 263 -6.63 -2.96 2.34
C LYS A 263 -7.63 -3.57 3.32
N SER A 264 -7.19 -3.79 4.56
CA SER A 264 -8.06 -4.32 5.62
C SER A 264 -9.25 -3.39 5.92
N THR A 265 -9.02 -2.08 5.87
CA THR A 265 -10.06 -1.06 6.08
C THR A 265 -11.13 -1.01 4.98
N LEU A 266 -10.88 -1.65 3.83
CA LEU A 266 -11.81 -1.75 2.70
C LEU A 266 -12.38 -3.18 2.56
N GLY A 267 -12.57 -3.90 3.66
CA GLY A 267 -13.07 -5.27 3.61
C GLY A 267 -12.18 -6.21 2.81
N LYS A 268 -10.85 -6.04 2.90
CA LYS A 268 -9.83 -6.84 2.18
C LYS A 268 -9.90 -6.71 0.65
N LYS A 269 -10.45 -5.61 0.13
CA LYS A 269 -10.52 -5.26 -1.29
C LYS A 269 -9.49 -4.21 -1.65
N SER A 270 -9.16 -4.10 -2.93
CA SER A 270 -8.43 -2.95 -3.47
C SER A 270 -9.33 -1.70 -3.53
N PRO A 271 -8.78 -0.49 -3.66
CA PRO A 271 -9.57 0.73 -3.79
C PRO A 271 -10.69 0.64 -4.82
N VAL A 272 -10.36 0.30 -6.05
CA VAL A 272 -11.34 0.21 -7.15
C VAL A 272 -12.32 -0.94 -6.94
N GLU A 273 -11.86 -2.11 -6.49
CA GLU A 273 -12.72 -3.25 -6.19
C GLU A 273 -13.75 -2.90 -5.10
N TYR A 274 -13.35 -2.16 -4.06
CA TYR A 274 -14.25 -1.70 -3.02
C TYR A 274 -15.33 -0.75 -3.57
N ARG A 275 -14.96 0.24 -4.40
CA ARG A 275 -15.90 1.16 -5.03
C ARG A 275 -16.93 0.42 -5.89
N LEU A 276 -16.46 -0.47 -6.78
CA LEU A 276 -17.33 -1.24 -7.66
C LEU A 276 -18.27 -2.18 -6.88
N HIS A 277 -17.76 -2.80 -5.83
CA HIS A 277 -18.57 -3.65 -4.96
C HIS A 277 -19.69 -2.86 -4.27
N THR A 278 -19.36 -1.70 -3.70
CA THR A 278 -20.36 -0.85 -3.02
C THR A 278 -21.41 -0.31 -4.01
N GLN A 279 -20.99 0.11 -5.21
CA GLN A 279 -21.93 0.55 -6.26
C GLN A 279 -22.93 -0.55 -6.65
N ARG A 280 -22.46 -1.79 -6.82
CA ARG A 280 -23.33 -2.95 -7.12
C ARG A 280 -24.30 -3.26 -5.99
N MET A 281 -23.88 -3.13 -4.74
CA MET A 281 -24.74 -3.36 -3.59
C MET A 281 -25.85 -2.30 -3.49
N ASN A 282 -25.51 -1.02 -3.71
CA ASN A 282 -26.47 0.08 -3.68
C ASN A 282 -27.51 -0.03 -4.81
N GLN A 283 -27.11 -0.47 -6.00
CA GLN A 283 -28.03 -0.71 -7.11
C GLN A 283 -29.03 -1.84 -6.80
N LYS A 284 -28.62 -2.88 -6.08
CA LYS A 284 -29.53 -3.97 -5.68
C LYS A 284 -30.54 -3.54 -4.61
N VAL A 285 -30.18 -2.64 -3.73
CA VAL A 285 -31.08 -2.13 -2.65
C VAL A 285 -32.07 -1.10 -3.20
N GLY A 286 -31.72 -0.36 -4.26
CA GLY A 286 -32.62 0.62 -4.89
C GLY A 286 -33.64 0.04 -5.88
N VAL A 287 -33.66 -1.29 -6.07
CA VAL A 287 -34.61 -2.00 -6.96
C VAL A 287 -35.70 -2.74 -6.14
N GLN A 288 -35.68 -2.62 -4.82
CA GLN A 288 -36.79 -3.05 -3.93
C GLN A 288 -37.60 -1.85 -3.51
#